data_3f8a6b48dd4ce258a4accad93d12c534
#
_entry.id   3f8a6b48dd4ce258a4accad93d12c534
#
_cell.length_a   1.000
_cell.length_b   1.000
_cell.length_c   1.000
_cell.angle_alpha   90.00
_cell.angle_beta   90.00
_cell.angle_gamma   90.00
#
_symmetry.space_group_name_H-M   'P 1'
#
loop_
_entity.id
_entity.type
_entity.pdbx_description
1 polymer ?
#
loop_
_entity_poly.entity_id
_entity_poly.type
_entity_poly.pdbx_seq_one_letter_code
_entity_poly.pdbx_strand_id
1 'polypeptide(L)'
;MPLEYEGTISEHLACRNSCAMFDVSHLGTVRLSDSEAADRVQNTLTNDLGKIEPGRAQYTHLLNTDGGVLDDIIVWWHHSGAIDVMPNASNTASVRSALGGDDIT
;
A
#
# COMPACT_ATOMS: atom_id res chain seq x y z
N MET A 1 -14.60 12.79 -2.19
CA MET A 1 -14.61 11.76 -3.24
C MET A 1 -16.03 11.65 -3.80
N PRO A 2 -16.25 11.78 -5.10
CA PRO A 2 -17.59 11.68 -5.68
C PRO A 2 -18.13 10.25 -5.57
N LEU A 3 -19.45 10.13 -5.45
CA LEU A 3 -20.11 8.82 -5.37
C LEU A 3 -20.19 8.14 -6.75
N GLU A 4 -20.35 8.93 -7.80
CA GLU A 4 -20.40 8.48 -9.20
C GLU A 4 -20.10 9.67 -10.13
N TYR A 5 -19.70 9.36 -11.37
CA TYR A 5 -19.51 10.34 -12.44
C TYR A 5 -20.61 10.24 -13.50
N GLU A 6 -20.78 9.09 -14.14
CA GLU A 6 -21.73 8.82 -15.21
C GLU A 6 -22.72 7.70 -14.85
N GLY A 7 -22.68 7.23 -13.64
CA GLY A 7 -23.50 6.15 -13.11
C GLY A 7 -22.76 4.81 -13.01
N THR A 8 -23.10 4.05 -11.99
CA THR A 8 -22.41 2.81 -11.58
C THR A 8 -22.26 1.79 -12.71
N ILE A 9 -23.30 1.57 -13.52
CA ILE A 9 -23.27 0.57 -14.60
C ILE A 9 -22.31 1.01 -15.72
N SER A 10 -22.38 2.29 -16.12
CA SER A 10 -21.52 2.85 -17.17
C SER A 10 -20.05 2.78 -16.77
N GLU A 11 -19.74 3.16 -15.55
CA GLU A 11 -18.38 3.15 -14.99
C GLU A 11 -17.85 1.72 -14.85
N HIS A 12 -18.68 0.77 -14.42
CA HIS A 12 -18.31 -0.65 -14.38
C HIS A 12 -17.98 -1.19 -15.75
N LEU A 13 -18.82 -0.92 -16.76
CA LEU A 13 -18.57 -1.36 -18.13
C LEU A 13 -17.32 -0.73 -18.73
N ALA A 14 -17.03 0.53 -18.44
CA ALA A 14 -15.79 1.19 -18.85
C ALA A 14 -14.56 0.47 -18.25
N CYS A 15 -14.60 0.14 -16.97
CA CYS A 15 -13.54 -0.60 -16.30
C CYS A 15 -13.32 -1.99 -16.91
N ARG A 16 -14.40 -2.71 -17.27
CA ARG A 16 -14.32 -4.07 -17.82
C ARG A 16 -13.90 -4.12 -19.30
N ASN A 17 -14.28 -3.14 -20.09
CA ASN A 17 -14.13 -3.17 -21.55
C ASN A 17 -13.04 -2.22 -22.07
N SER A 18 -12.56 -1.29 -21.25
CA SER A 18 -11.57 -0.28 -21.63
C SER A 18 -10.69 0.06 -20.43
N CYS A 19 -10.83 1.26 -19.87
CA CYS A 19 -10.12 1.70 -18.69
C CYS A 19 -11.00 2.58 -17.80
N ALA A 20 -10.65 2.64 -16.50
CA ALA A 20 -11.28 3.54 -15.56
C ALA A 20 -10.20 4.18 -14.67
N MET A 21 -10.47 5.41 -14.23
CA MET A 21 -9.62 6.13 -13.28
C MET A 21 -10.36 6.22 -11.94
N PHE A 22 -9.63 5.93 -10.87
CA PHE A 22 -10.17 5.97 -9.50
C PHE A 22 -9.44 7.03 -8.70
N ASP A 23 -10.20 7.87 -7.99
CA ASP A 23 -9.66 8.77 -6.97
C ASP A 23 -9.35 7.96 -5.70
N VAL A 24 -8.07 7.78 -5.41
CA VAL A 24 -7.55 7.09 -4.22
C VAL A 24 -6.90 8.05 -3.22
N SER A 25 -7.14 9.34 -3.32
CA SER A 25 -6.53 10.38 -2.47
C SER A 25 -6.83 10.24 -0.97
N HIS A 26 -7.79 9.39 -0.61
CA HIS A 26 -8.10 9.06 0.79
C HIS A 26 -7.16 8.02 1.41
N LEU A 27 -6.36 7.33 0.60
CA LEU A 27 -5.39 6.35 1.10
C LEU A 27 -4.18 7.06 1.72
N GLY A 28 -3.66 6.47 2.80
CA GLY A 28 -2.42 6.94 3.40
C GLY A 28 -1.19 6.41 2.68
N THR A 29 -0.06 7.07 2.89
CA THR A 29 1.24 6.59 2.43
C THR A 29 2.27 6.77 3.54
N VAL A 30 2.93 5.68 3.91
CA VAL A 30 4.02 5.67 4.89
C VAL A 30 5.34 5.44 4.16
N ARG A 31 6.27 6.39 4.26
CA ARG A 31 7.59 6.32 3.62
C ARG A 31 8.67 5.91 4.59
N LEU A 32 9.45 4.90 4.21
CA LEU A 32 10.68 4.49 4.88
C LEU A 32 11.87 4.85 3.96
N SER A 33 12.78 5.69 4.44
CA SER A 33 13.89 6.23 3.62
C SER A 33 15.27 5.92 4.16
N ASP A 34 15.36 5.30 5.34
CA ASP A 34 16.63 4.94 5.96
C ASP A 34 17.19 3.61 5.41
N SER A 35 18.44 3.31 5.78
CA SER A 35 19.15 2.12 5.31
C SER A 35 18.55 0.79 5.77
N GLU A 36 17.72 0.80 6.80
CA GLU A 36 17.09 -0.40 7.38
C GLU A 36 15.65 -0.63 6.87
N ALA A 37 15.17 0.23 5.97
CA ALA A 37 13.79 0.21 5.48
C ALA A 37 13.38 -1.18 4.92
N ALA A 38 14.24 -1.78 4.08
CA ALA A 38 13.96 -3.08 3.48
C ALA A 38 13.90 -4.20 4.53
N ASP A 39 14.79 -4.18 5.51
CA ASP A 39 14.80 -5.18 6.59
C ASP A 39 13.56 -5.04 7.48
N ARG A 40 13.14 -3.82 7.78
CA ARG A 40 11.90 -3.60 8.55
C ARG A 40 10.67 -4.08 7.81
N VAL A 41 10.55 -3.78 6.52
CA VAL A 41 9.44 -4.27 5.69
C VAL A 41 9.45 -5.80 5.64
N GLN A 42 10.61 -6.42 5.39
CA GLN A 42 10.78 -7.86 5.33
C GLN A 42 10.40 -8.55 6.65
N ASN A 43 10.74 -7.97 7.79
CA ASN A 43 10.49 -8.56 9.09
C ASN A 43 9.08 -8.30 9.64
N THR A 44 8.39 -7.30 9.11
CA THR A 44 7.08 -6.86 9.64
C THR A 44 5.92 -7.35 8.80
N LEU A 45 6.08 -7.42 7.49
CA LEU A 45 5.03 -7.82 6.55
C LEU A 45 5.18 -9.27 6.09
N THR A 46 4.10 -9.87 5.62
CA THR A 46 4.02 -11.32 5.39
C THR A 46 4.70 -11.81 4.12
N ASN A 47 4.76 -10.98 3.08
CA ASN A 47 5.34 -11.42 1.81
C ASN A 47 6.87 -11.21 1.82
N ASP A 48 7.56 -12.01 1.02
CA ASP A 48 9.00 -11.94 0.87
C ASP A 48 9.39 -10.80 -0.09
N LEU A 49 9.94 -9.71 0.47
CA LEU A 49 10.41 -8.56 -0.30
C LEU A 49 11.54 -8.95 -1.28
N GLY A 50 12.31 -9.99 -0.96
CA GLY A 50 13.36 -10.51 -1.83
C GLY A 50 12.89 -11.10 -3.16
N LYS A 51 11.56 -11.28 -3.35
CA LYS A 51 10.97 -11.69 -4.63
C LYS A 51 10.85 -10.56 -5.65
N ILE A 52 11.04 -9.32 -5.23
CA ILE A 52 11.03 -8.16 -6.10
C ILE A 52 12.35 -7.39 -5.99
N GLU A 53 12.54 -6.45 -6.88
CA GLU A 53 13.70 -5.55 -6.91
C GLU A 53 13.24 -4.09 -6.88
N PRO A 54 14.12 -3.13 -6.59
CA PRO A 54 13.80 -1.70 -6.70
C PRO A 54 13.18 -1.35 -8.06
N GLY A 55 12.11 -0.55 -8.03
CA GLY A 55 11.27 -0.22 -9.19
C GLY A 55 10.03 -1.09 -9.32
N ARG A 56 9.81 -2.04 -8.40
CA ARG A 56 8.64 -2.92 -8.39
C ARG A 56 7.74 -2.66 -7.18
N ALA A 57 6.53 -3.20 -7.29
CA ALA A 57 5.55 -3.20 -6.21
C ALA A 57 5.17 -4.62 -5.82
N GLN A 58 4.74 -4.80 -4.58
CA GLN A 58 4.33 -6.07 -4.03
C GLN A 58 3.12 -5.92 -3.11
N TYR A 59 2.16 -6.83 -3.25
CA TYR A 59 1.04 -6.96 -2.33
C TYR A 59 1.43 -7.81 -1.13
N THR A 60 1.07 -7.37 0.07
CA THR A 60 1.45 -8.02 1.33
C THR A 60 0.42 -7.73 2.42
N HIS A 61 0.60 -8.31 3.62
CA HIS A 61 -0.28 -8.11 4.76
C HIS A 61 0.50 -7.74 6.02
N LEU A 62 -0.13 -6.92 6.86
CA LEU A 62 0.25 -6.76 8.26
C LEU A 62 -0.65 -7.66 9.11
N LEU A 63 -0.06 -8.48 9.98
CA LEU A 63 -0.78 -9.39 10.85
C LEU A 63 -0.70 -8.94 12.32
N ASN A 64 -1.68 -9.35 13.10
CA ASN A 64 -1.61 -9.33 14.55
C ASN A 64 -0.84 -10.55 15.10
N THR A 65 -0.67 -10.62 16.41
CA THR A 65 0.05 -11.72 17.10
C THR A 65 -0.61 -13.09 16.96
N ASP A 66 -1.88 -13.13 16.64
CA ASP A 66 -2.65 -14.37 16.46
C ASP A 66 -2.71 -14.81 14.99
N GLY A 67 -2.07 -14.06 14.10
CA GLY A 67 -2.05 -14.33 12.66
C GLY A 67 -3.25 -13.75 11.89
N GLY A 68 -4.12 -12.98 12.56
CA GLY A 68 -5.22 -12.27 11.89
C GLY A 68 -4.71 -11.08 11.08
N VAL A 69 -5.31 -10.85 9.90
CA VAL A 69 -4.94 -9.73 9.03
C VAL A 69 -5.43 -8.42 9.62
N LEU A 70 -4.51 -7.52 9.93
CA LEU A 70 -4.81 -6.15 10.35
C LEU A 70 -5.01 -5.24 9.15
N ASP A 71 -4.20 -5.42 8.10
CA ASP A 71 -4.30 -4.65 6.87
C ASP A 71 -3.73 -5.42 5.67
N ASP A 72 -4.30 -5.19 4.50
CA ASP A 72 -3.76 -5.59 3.21
C ASP A 72 -3.14 -4.37 2.52
N ILE A 73 -1.90 -4.52 2.08
CA ILE A 73 -1.01 -3.40 1.83
C ILE A 73 -0.31 -3.57 0.47
N ILE A 74 -0.11 -2.47 -0.24
CA ILE A 74 0.81 -2.42 -1.38
C ILE A 74 2.10 -1.74 -0.93
N VAL A 75 3.23 -2.40 -1.19
CA VAL A 75 4.58 -1.88 -0.98
C VAL A 75 5.17 -1.49 -2.34
N TRP A 76 5.70 -0.29 -2.46
CA TRP A 76 6.38 0.22 -3.65
C TRP A 76 7.84 0.48 -3.32
N TRP A 77 8.72 -0.31 -3.92
CA TRP A 77 10.16 -0.18 -3.69
C TRP A 77 10.77 0.72 -4.76
N HIS A 78 11.20 1.90 -4.36
CA HIS A 78 11.80 2.88 -5.27
C HIS A 78 13.24 2.52 -5.64
N HIS A 79 13.69 2.93 -6.83
CA HIS A 79 15.11 2.78 -7.24
C HIS A 79 16.08 3.49 -6.31
N SER A 80 15.66 4.51 -5.60
CA SER A 80 16.45 5.21 -4.58
C SER A 80 16.73 4.37 -3.31
N GLY A 81 16.04 3.23 -3.15
CA GLY A 81 16.04 2.42 -1.94
C GLY A 81 14.93 2.76 -0.95
N ALA A 82 14.27 3.90 -1.10
CA ALA A 82 13.09 4.21 -0.29
C ALA A 82 11.93 3.26 -0.58
N ILE A 83 11.10 3.01 0.42
CA ILE A 83 9.92 2.16 0.30
C ILE A 83 8.69 2.94 0.73
N ASP A 84 7.71 3.03 -0.16
CA ASP A 84 6.39 3.54 0.16
C ASP A 84 5.45 2.38 0.46
N VAL A 85 4.76 2.48 1.56
CA VAL A 85 3.77 1.51 2.02
C VAL A 85 2.41 2.18 1.99
N MET A 86 1.47 1.62 1.23
CA MET A 86 0.11 2.13 1.06
C MET A 86 -0.89 1.26 1.79
N PRO A 87 -1.23 1.61 3.04
CA PRO A 87 -2.28 0.95 3.81
C PRO A 87 -3.67 1.41 3.38
N ASN A 88 -4.69 0.70 3.81
CA ASN A 88 -6.06 1.21 3.78
C ASN A 88 -6.19 2.46 4.68
N ALA A 89 -7.06 3.39 4.28
CA ALA A 89 -7.13 4.74 4.87
C ALA A 89 -7.21 4.77 6.40
N SER A 90 -8.05 3.93 6.99
CA SER A 90 -8.26 3.87 8.46
C SER A 90 -7.06 3.26 9.21
N ASN A 91 -6.16 2.57 8.53
CA ASN A 91 -5.09 1.79 9.14
C ASN A 91 -3.71 2.48 9.06
N THR A 92 -3.61 3.65 8.43
CA THR A 92 -2.34 4.38 8.22
C THR A 92 -1.55 4.56 9.53
N ALA A 93 -2.20 4.99 10.60
CA ALA A 93 -1.55 5.19 11.89
C ALA A 93 -1.00 3.88 12.48
N SER A 94 -1.75 2.78 12.36
CA SER A 94 -1.33 1.46 12.85
C SER A 94 -0.16 0.90 12.07
N VAL A 95 -0.19 1.02 10.75
CA VAL A 95 0.89 0.56 9.86
C VAL A 95 2.15 1.40 10.07
N ARG A 96 2.01 2.73 10.20
CA ARG A 96 3.12 3.62 10.56
C ARG A 96 3.74 3.23 11.90
N SER A 97 2.93 2.93 12.90
CA SER A 97 3.43 2.49 14.21
C SER A 97 4.20 1.17 14.14
N ALA A 98 3.76 0.23 13.32
CA ALA A 98 4.41 -1.07 13.15
C ALA A 98 5.74 -0.99 12.39
N LEU A 99 5.82 -0.16 11.35
CA LEU A 99 6.97 -0.06 10.45
C LEU A 99 7.96 1.03 10.86
N GLY A 100 7.53 2.07 11.55
CA GLY A 100 8.32 3.26 11.81
C GLY A 100 8.68 3.96 10.52
N GLY A 101 8.01 4.99 10.14
CA GLY A 101 8.26 5.74 8.91
C GLY A 101 7.54 7.09 8.99
N ASP A 102 7.63 7.86 7.94
CA ASP A 102 6.99 9.16 7.84
C ASP A 102 5.67 9.04 7.10
N ASP A 103 4.62 9.64 7.64
CA ASP A 103 3.37 9.83 6.94
C ASP A 103 3.55 10.95 5.91
N ILE A 104 3.42 10.59 4.63
CA ILE A 104 3.57 11.53 3.51
C ILE A 104 2.27 11.71 2.72
N THR A 105 1.16 11.37 3.36
CA THR A 105 -0.18 11.45 2.77
C THR A 105 -0.55 12.87 2.34
#